data_fc61da768c739e2b918133b2a606df57
#
_entry.id   fc61da768c739e2b918133b2a606df57
#
_cell.length_a   1.000
_cell.length_b   1.000
_cell.length_c   1.000
_cell.angle_alpha   90.00
_cell.angle_beta   90.00
_cell.angle_gamma   90.00
#
_symmetry.space_group_name_H-M   'P 1'
#
loop_
_entity.id
_entity.type
_entity.pdbx_description
1 polymer ?
#
loop_
_entity_poly.entity_id
_entity_poly.type
_entity_poly.pdbx_seq_one_letter_code
_entity_poly.pdbx_strand_id
1 'polypeptide(L)'
;LDKMGQRALPQGEIYFDNVRIPKRFAVALKDEYYGSMASAWSFAGTHMSQVFTGVARAAFEHALQYCHERKQGGQRLIDHQLTRWRLGDMLRRVELCRSVARRSLAYARLSPQTHPYVTAAAKVTVTQEAMKVVDEAFQLFGGSGTSRDYPIEKLYRDTRLALIEDGENYVLTMRLGILAEQLYAEGWSQN
;
A
#
# COMPACT_ATOMS: atom_id res chain seq x y z
N LEU A 1 -17.23 -7.43 10.47
CA LEU A 1 -16.58 -8.57 9.82
C LEU A 1 -15.36 -9.03 10.64
N ASP A 2 -15.22 -10.35 10.81
CA ASP A 2 -14.01 -10.94 11.39
C ASP A 2 -12.96 -11.12 10.29
N LYS A 3 -12.03 -10.18 10.20
CA LYS A 3 -11.03 -10.12 9.13
C LYS A 3 -9.74 -10.81 9.52
N MET A 4 -8.99 -11.28 8.53
CA MET A 4 -7.67 -11.86 8.75
C MET A 4 -6.65 -10.83 9.24
N GLY A 5 -6.72 -9.58 8.78
CA GLY A 5 -5.81 -8.48 9.10
C GLY A 5 -6.56 -7.16 9.28
N GLN A 6 -5.81 -6.09 9.62
CA GLN A 6 -6.35 -4.75 9.88
C GLN A 6 -7.58 -4.78 10.82
N ARG A 7 -7.52 -5.60 11.86
CA ARG A 7 -8.65 -5.85 12.75
C ARG A 7 -9.07 -4.62 13.54
N ALA A 8 -8.14 -3.70 13.77
CA ALA A 8 -8.43 -2.43 14.45
C ALA A 8 -9.28 -1.47 13.60
N LEU A 9 -9.36 -1.69 12.28
CA LEU A 9 -10.23 -0.94 11.38
C LEU A 9 -11.56 -1.67 11.25
N PRO A 10 -12.65 -1.23 11.91
CA PRO A 10 -13.94 -1.90 11.82
C PRO A 10 -14.52 -1.75 10.42
N GLN A 11 -15.01 -2.85 9.88
CA GLN A 11 -15.73 -2.91 8.61
C GLN A 11 -16.98 -3.75 8.79
N GLY A 12 -18.07 -3.35 8.14
CA GLY A 12 -19.36 -4.00 8.27
C GLY A 12 -20.27 -3.70 7.09
N GLU A 13 -21.45 -4.26 7.13
CA GLU A 13 -22.54 -3.96 6.22
C GLU A 13 -23.42 -2.89 6.87
N ILE A 14 -23.89 -1.94 6.07
CA ILE A 14 -24.80 -0.88 6.49
C ILE A 14 -26.09 -1.02 5.71
N TYR A 15 -27.20 -1.17 6.42
CA TYR A 15 -28.53 -1.30 5.85
C TYR A 15 -29.30 0.00 6.01
N PHE A 16 -29.83 0.52 4.90
CA PHE A 16 -30.69 1.70 4.88
C PHE A 16 -32.11 1.26 4.50
N ASP A 17 -33.07 1.44 5.38
CA ASP A 17 -34.47 1.15 5.12
C ASP A 17 -35.29 2.45 5.22
N ASN A 18 -35.77 2.94 4.08
CA ASN A 18 -36.60 4.14 3.95
C ASN A 18 -36.07 5.39 4.66
N VAL A 19 -34.73 5.53 4.79
CA VAL A 19 -34.10 6.65 5.46
C VAL A 19 -34.21 7.92 4.61
N ARG A 20 -34.92 8.93 5.11
CA ARG A 20 -35.03 10.24 4.48
C ARG A 20 -33.90 11.15 4.94
N ILE A 21 -33.07 11.57 4.00
CA ILE A 21 -31.93 12.46 4.24
C ILE A 21 -32.25 13.84 3.68
N PRO A 22 -32.29 14.92 4.49
CA PRO A 22 -32.43 16.28 3.99
C PRO A 22 -31.34 16.67 2.99
N LYS A 23 -31.70 17.40 1.93
CA LYS A 23 -30.78 17.79 0.84
C LYS A 23 -29.51 18.51 1.34
N ARG A 24 -29.59 19.23 2.46
CA ARG A 24 -28.44 19.93 3.07
C ARG A 24 -27.30 18.99 3.50
N PHE A 25 -27.54 17.68 3.60
CA PHE A 25 -26.53 16.67 3.91
C PHE A 25 -25.95 15.98 2.66
N ALA A 26 -26.39 16.37 1.46
CA ALA A 26 -25.77 15.89 0.23
C ALA A 26 -24.35 16.45 0.10
N VAL A 27 -23.36 15.55 0.09
CA VAL A 27 -21.93 15.93 -0.05
C VAL A 27 -21.60 16.24 -1.51
N ALA A 28 -22.24 15.53 -2.45
CA ALA A 28 -22.14 15.78 -3.88
C ALA A 28 -23.50 15.56 -4.54
N LEU A 29 -23.84 16.38 -5.52
CA LEU A 29 -25.00 16.19 -6.38
C LEU A 29 -24.64 15.23 -7.52
N LYS A 30 -25.67 14.74 -8.25
CA LYS A 30 -25.53 13.74 -9.30
C LYS A 30 -24.43 14.10 -10.31
N ASP A 31 -24.36 15.34 -10.73
CA ASP A 31 -23.42 15.82 -11.75
C ASP A 31 -21.98 16.01 -11.21
N GLU A 32 -21.83 16.14 -9.89
CA GLU A 32 -20.55 16.31 -9.20
C GLU A 32 -19.99 14.99 -8.62
N TYR A 33 -20.82 13.94 -8.59
CA TYR A 33 -20.51 12.69 -7.88
C TYR A 33 -19.20 12.05 -8.37
N TYR A 34 -19.04 11.90 -9.68
CA TYR A 34 -17.87 11.21 -10.25
C TYR A 34 -16.56 11.99 -9.99
N GLY A 35 -16.59 13.33 -10.09
CA GLY A 35 -15.44 14.17 -9.77
C GLY A 35 -15.06 14.11 -8.29
N SER A 36 -16.06 14.16 -7.40
CA SER A 36 -15.86 14.05 -5.95
C SER A 36 -15.29 12.67 -5.56
N MET A 37 -15.80 11.60 -6.16
CA MET A 37 -15.31 10.23 -5.92
C MET A 37 -13.89 10.03 -6.45
N ALA A 38 -13.57 10.55 -7.63
CA ALA A 38 -12.22 10.47 -8.19
C ALA A 38 -11.20 11.19 -7.30
N SER A 39 -11.57 12.36 -6.78
CA SER A 39 -10.75 13.10 -5.82
C SER A 39 -10.55 12.33 -4.51
N ALA A 40 -11.61 11.76 -3.95
CA ALA A 40 -11.53 10.96 -2.74
C ALA A 40 -10.62 9.73 -2.89
N TRP A 41 -10.73 9.01 -4.02
CA TRP A 41 -9.87 7.86 -4.31
C TRP A 41 -8.41 8.24 -4.55
N SER A 42 -8.16 9.39 -5.19
CA SER A 42 -6.80 9.93 -5.35
C SER A 42 -6.16 10.20 -3.99
N PHE A 43 -6.92 10.80 -3.09
CA PHE A 43 -6.49 11.07 -1.72
C PHE A 43 -6.23 9.77 -0.92
N ALA A 44 -7.15 8.81 -0.98
CA ALA A 44 -7.00 7.51 -0.35
C ALA A 44 -5.75 6.77 -0.85
N GLY A 45 -5.53 6.71 -2.16
CA GLY A 45 -4.33 6.08 -2.75
C GLY A 45 -3.01 6.71 -2.27
N THR A 46 -3.00 8.04 -2.07
CA THR A 46 -1.84 8.74 -1.50
C THR A 46 -1.60 8.32 -0.05
N HIS A 47 -2.64 8.27 0.79
CA HIS A 47 -2.53 7.82 2.19
C HIS A 47 -2.06 6.38 2.29
N MET A 48 -2.65 5.48 1.51
CA MET A 48 -2.25 4.07 1.45
C MET A 48 -0.75 3.93 1.14
N SER A 49 -0.25 4.73 0.20
CA SER A 49 1.18 4.73 -0.12
C SER A 49 2.06 5.14 1.07
N GLN A 50 1.65 6.12 1.88
CA GLN A 50 2.39 6.51 3.08
C GLN A 50 2.36 5.42 4.15
N VAL A 51 1.17 4.89 4.47
CA VAL A 51 0.98 3.86 5.49
C VAL A 51 1.81 2.62 5.18
N PHE A 52 1.70 2.09 3.95
CA PHE A 52 2.40 0.85 3.59
C PHE A 52 3.90 1.03 3.32
N THR A 53 4.37 2.24 3.07
CA THR A 53 5.81 2.55 3.17
C THR A 53 6.30 2.37 4.62
N GLY A 54 5.51 2.83 5.60
CA GLY A 54 5.80 2.61 7.04
C GLY A 54 5.81 1.14 7.42
N VAL A 55 4.85 0.37 6.93
CA VAL A 55 4.77 -1.09 7.17
C VAL A 55 5.96 -1.83 6.56
N ALA A 56 6.33 -1.53 5.32
CA ALA A 56 7.51 -2.11 4.66
C ALA A 56 8.79 -1.81 5.45
N ARG A 57 8.95 -0.58 5.91
CA ARG A 57 10.08 -0.19 6.75
C ARG A 57 10.10 -0.97 8.07
N ALA A 58 8.98 -1.07 8.78
CA ALA A 58 8.89 -1.81 10.03
C ALA A 58 9.25 -3.29 9.85
N ALA A 59 8.75 -3.94 8.79
CA ALA A 59 9.08 -5.32 8.47
C ALA A 59 10.58 -5.51 8.20
N PHE A 60 11.19 -4.58 7.45
CA PHE A 60 12.63 -4.59 7.21
C PHE A 60 13.44 -4.42 8.51
N GLU A 61 13.08 -3.47 9.37
CA GLU A 61 13.77 -3.22 10.64
C GLU A 61 13.70 -4.43 11.58
N HIS A 62 12.54 -5.05 11.71
CA HIS A 62 12.37 -6.28 12.50
C HIS A 62 13.18 -7.44 11.92
N ALA A 63 13.19 -7.62 10.59
CA ALA A 63 13.98 -8.68 9.96
C ALA A 63 15.49 -8.45 10.15
N LEU A 64 15.95 -7.21 10.00
CA LEU A 64 17.35 -6.84 10.23
C LEU A 64 17.78 -7.13 11.66
N GLN A 65 17.00 -6.73 12.65
CA GLN A 65 17.26 -7.01 14.06
C GLN A 65 17.31 -8.53 14.32
N TYR A 66 16.30 -9.27 13.87
CA TYR A 66 16.24 -10.73 14.03
C TYR A 66 17.47 -11.42 13.41
N CYS A 67 17.91 -11.00 12.22
CA CYS A 67 19.08 -11.55 11.57
C CYS A 67 20.39 -11.30 12.33
N HIS A 68 20.47 -10.21 13.11
CA HIS A 68 21.61 -9.96 13.99
C HIS A 68 21.63 -10.86 15.24
N GLU A 69 20.48 -11.24 15.75
CA GLU A 69 20.33 -12.00 17.00
C GLU A 69 20.32 -13.51 16.74
N ARG A 70 19.60 -13.96 15.71
CA ARG A 70 19.38 -15.39 15.42
C ARG A 70 20.62 -16.05 14.84
N LYS A 71 20.98 -17.20 15.41
CA LYS A 71 22.04 -18.09 14.89
C LYS A 71 21.42 -19.33 14.25
N GLN A 72 21.86 -19.67 13.06
CA GLN A 72 21.48 -20.85 12.30
C GLN A 72 22.63 -21.23 11.36
N GLY A 73 22.86 -22.51 11.14
CA GLY A 73 23.98 -22.99 10.30
C GLY A 73 25.36 -22.56 10.83
N GLY A 74 25.53 -22.56 12.16
CA GLY A 74 26.80 -22.26 12.83
C GLY A 74 27.18 -20.80 13.01
N GLN A 75 26.40 -19.85 12.46
CA GLN A 75 26.67 -18.40 12.56
C GLN A 75 25.37 -17.59 12.64
N ARG A 76 25.47 -16.26 12.85
CA ARG A 76 24.28 -15.38 12.81
C ARG A 76 23.71 -15.34 11.40
N LEU A 77 22.39 -15.17 11.29
CA LEU A 77 21.75 -15.07 9.97
C LEU A 77 22.35 -13.96 9.11
N ILE A 78 22.68 -12.82 9.71
CA ILE A 78 23.28 -11.67 9.01
C ILE A 78 24.64 -12.00 8.38
N ASP A 79 25.34 -13.00 8.87
CA ASP A 79 26.68 -13.37 8.39
C ASP A 79 26.62 -14.24 7.12
N HIS A 80 25.44 -14.79 6.76
CA HIS A 80 25.22 -15.50 5.50
C HIS A 80 25.06 -14.53 4.33
N GLN A 81 25.75 -14.80 3.22
CA GLN A 81 25.71 -13.96 2.02
C GLN A 81 24.28 -13.79 1.46
N LEU A 82 23.50 -14.88 1.42
CA LEU A 82 22.11 -14.82 0.92
C LEU A 82 21.22 -13.93 1.80
N THR A 83 21.42 -13.95 3.12
CA THR A 83 20.67 -13.06 4.03
C THR A 83 20.99 -11.61 3.77
N ARG A 84 22.27 -11.27 3.58
CA ARG A 84 22.70 -9.90 3.22
C ARG A 84 22.09 -9.44 1.90
N TRP A 85 22.05 -10.32 0.90
CA TRP A 85 21.42 -10.03 -0.37
C TRP A 85 19.92 -9.73 -0.22
N ARG A 86 19.19 -10.59 0.52
CA ARG A 86 17.76 -10.39 0.81
C ARG A 86 17.49 -9.06 1.53
N LEU A 87 18.24 -8.77 2.58
CA LEU A 87 18.13 -7.50 3.31
C LEU A 87 18.44 -6.29 2.42
N GLY A 88 19.42 -6.40 1.51
CA GLY A 88 19.74 -5.37 0.52
C GLY A 88 18.59 -5.13 -0.45
N ASP A 89 17.93 -6.19 -0.96
CA ASP A 89 16.76 -6.07 -1.83
C ASP A 89 15.55 -5.47 -1.08
N MET A 90 15.32 -5.87 0.17
CA MET A 90 14.28 -5.28 1.02
C MET A 90 14.51 -3.78 1.23
N LEU A 91 15.73 -3.36 1.55
CA LEU A 91 16.07 -1.94 1.73
C LEU A 91 15.82 -1.14 0.44
N ARG A 92 16.26 -1.66 -0.71
CA ARG A 92 16.01 -1.05 -2.03
C ARG A 92 14.51 -0.85 -2.28
N ARG A 93 13.67 -1.84 -1.93
CA ARG A 93 12.21 -1.74 -2.07
C ARG A 93 11.60 -0.71 -1.11
N VAL A 94 12.09 -0.64 0.12
CA VAL A 94 11.66 0.40 1.08
C VAL A 94 11.98 1.81 0.55
N GLU A 95 13.15 2.02 -0.04
CA GLU A 95 13.51 3.32 -0.64
C GLU A 95 12.68 3.63 -1.89
N LEU A 96 12.36 2.63 -2.71
CA LEU A 96 11.44 2.79 -3.82
C LEU A 96 10.05 3.24 -3.32
N CYS A 97 9.49 2.52 -2.33
CA CYS A 97 8.21 2.89 -1.71
C CYS A 97 8.23 4.33 -1.19
N ARG A 98 9.28 4.70 -0.46
CA ARG A 98 9.45 6.05 0.10
C ARG A 98 9.46 7.14 -0.97
N SER A 99 10.19 6.90 -2.06
CA SER A 99 10.31 7.85 -3.16
C SER A 99 8.98 8.04 -3.90
N VAL A 100 8.30 6.94 -4.20
CA VAL A 100 7.00 6.95 -4.89
C VAL A 100 5.91 7.58 -4.02
N ALA A 101 5.86 7.23 -2.73
CA ALA A 101 4.90 7.78 -1.79
C ALA A 101 5.07 9.30 -1.62
N ARG A 102 6.31 9.80 -1.47
CA ARG A 102 6.60 11.24 -1.39
C ARG A 102 6.18 11.99 -2.64
N ARG A 103 6.46 11.43 -3.82
CA ARG A 103 6.00 12.01 -5.09
C ARG A 103 4.48 12.09 -5.14
N SER A 104 3.77 11.02 -4.78
CA SER A 104 2.30 11.00 -4.73
C SER A 104 1.74 12.08 -3.79
N LEU A 105 2.34 12.26 -2.61
CA LEU A 105 1.92 13.29 -1.65
C LEU A 105 2.13 14.70 -2.20
N ALA A 106 3.26 14.95 -2.87
CA ALA A 106 3.53 16.25 -3.48
C ALA A 106 2.50 16.57 -4.57
N TYR A 107 2.16 15.60 -5.42
CA TYR A 107 1.11 15.75 -6.42
C TYR A 107 -0.27 16.01 -5.82
N ALA A 108 -0.67 15.25 -4.82
CA ALA A 108 -1.96 15.44 -4.16
C ALA A 108 -2.12 16.85 -3.54
N ARG A 109 -1.01 17.47 -3.12
CA ARG A 109 -1.02 18.83 -2.56
C ARG A 109 -0.98 19.94 -3.60
N LEU A 110 -0.20 19.77 -4.66
CA LEU A 110 0.11 20.84 -5.60
C LEU A 110 -0.79 20.83 -6.84
N SER A 111 -1.29 19.67 -7.25
CA SER A 111 -2.03 19.51 -8.49
C SER A 111 -3.01 18.33 -8.42
N PRO A 112 -4.00 18.34 -7.53
CA PRO A 112 -4.85 17.18 -7.29
C PRO A 112 -5.70 16.74 -8.50
N GLN A 113 -5.86 17.61 -9.50
CA GLN A 113 -6.70 17.33 -10.67
C GLN A 113 -5.94 17.04 -11.96
N THR A 114 -4.65 17.34 -12.03
CA THR A 114 -3.90 17.28 -13.29
C THR A 114 -3.33 15.90 -13.63
N HIS A 115 -3.09 15.03 -12.63
CA HIS A 115 -2.47 13.73 -12.88
C HIS A 115 -3.02 12.63 -11.97
N PRO A 116 -4.28 12.19 -12.16
CA PRO A 116 -4.92 11.17 -11.33
C PRO A 116 -4.20 9.81 -11.36
N TYR A 117 -3.41 9.55 -12.41
CA TYR A 117 -2.62 8.34 -12.52
C TYR A 117 -1.46 8.25 -11.52
N VAL A 118 -0.92 9.40 -11.05
CA VAL A 118 0.23 9.39 -10.13
C VAL A 118 -0.12 8.73 -8.80
N THR A 119 -1.29 9.05 -8.26
CA THR A 119 -1.75 8.50 -6.96
C THR A 119 -2.15 7.04 -7.08
N ALA A 120 -2.82 6.64 -8.16
CA ALA A 120 -3.17 5.25 -8.44
C ALA A 120 -1.91 4.39 -8.67
N ALA A 121 -0.97 4.86 -9.49
CA ALA A 121 0.31 4.19 -9.72
C ALA A 121 1.12 4.04 -8.42
N ALA A 122 1.12 5.08 -7.57
CA ALA A 122 1.79 5.04 -6.29
C ALA A 122 1.18 3.98 -5.36
N LYS A 123 -0.16 3.94 -5.24
CA LYS A 123 -0.86 2.94 -4.42
C LYS A 123 -0.53 1.52 -4.88
N VAL A 124 -0.66 1.23 -6.15
CA VAL A 124 -0.35 -0.09 -6.71
C VAL A 124 1.11 -0.46 -6.46
N THR A 125 2.05 0.41 -6.81
CA THR A 125 3.49 0.14 -6.66
C THR A 125 3.86 -0.08 -5.21
N VAL A 126 3.46 0.82 -4.31
CA VAL A 126 3.87 0.75 -2.91
C VAL A 126 3.28 -0.46 -2.21
N THR A 127 1.99 -0.77 -2.43
CA THR A 127 1.37 -1.93 -1.76
C THR A 127 1.94 -3.25 -2.25
N GLN A 128 2.27 -3.37 -3.53
CA GLN A 128 2.93 -4.56 -4.09
C GLN A 128 4.37 -4.72 -3.55
N GLU A 129 5.16 -3.66 -3.52
CA GLU A 129 6.53 -3.72 -3.02
C GLU A 129 6.56 -3.91 -1.50
N ALA A 130 5.64 -3.29 -0.75
CA ALA A 130 5.48 -3.53 0.68
C ALA A 130 5.16 -5.01 0.98
N MET A 131 4.26 -5.62 0.21
CA MET A 131 3.94 -7.05 0.35
C MET A 131 5.19 -7.92 0.14
N LYS A 132 6.02 -7.63 -0.87
CA LYS A 132 7.27 -8.37 -1.12
C LYS A 132 8.27 -8.21 0.03
N VAL A 133 8.37 -7.00 0.61
CA VAL A 133 9.24 -6.76 1.78
C VAL A 133 8.76 -7.54 2.99
N VAL A 134 7.46 -7.55 3.25
CA VAL A 134 6.86 -8.26 4.39
C VAL A 134 6.99 -9.77 4.21
N ASP A 135 6.81 -10.29 3.00
CA ASP A 135 6.97 -11.70 2.67
C ASP A 135 8.43 -12.17 2.88
N GLU A 136 9.40 -11.40 2.41
CA GLU A 136 10.82 -11.68 2.65
C GLU A 136 11.19 -11.59 4.14
N ALA A 137 10.64 -10.62 4.88
CA ALA A 137 10.81 -10.54 6.32
C ALA A 137 10.27 -11.80 7.00
N PHE A 138 9.05 -12.21 6.65
CA PHE A 138 8.44 -13.43 7.18
C PHE A 138 9.32 -14.67 6.90
N GLN A 139 9.84 -14.78 5.69
CA GLN A 139 10.73 -15.87 5.29
C GLN A 139 12.04 -15.89 6.11
N LEU A 140 12.61 -14.71 6.42
CA LEU A 140 13.82 -14.60 7.25
C LEU A 140 13.58 -15.02 8.71
N PHE A 141 12.38 -14.79 9.24
CA PHE A 141 11.98 -15.29 10.56
C PHE A 141 11.78 -16.82 10.59
N GLY A 142 11.51 -17.45 9.43
CA GLY A 142 11.21 -18.87 9.35
C GLY A 142 10.01 -19.26 10.23
N GLY A 143 10.08 -20.37 10.93
CA GLY A 143 9.00 -20.83 11.82
C GLY A 143 8.62 -19.81 12.90
N SER A 144 9.55 -19.01 13.38
CA SER A 144 9.28 -17.93 14.36
C SER A 144 8.34 -16.86 13.81
N GLY A 145 8.35 -16.63 12.50
CA GLY A 145 7.45 -15.67 11.84
C GLY A 145 5.97 -16.04 11.91
N THR A 146 5.65 -17.33 12.18
CA THR A 146 4.27 -17.78 12.34
C THR A 146 3.73 -17.56 13.76
N SER A 147 4.61 -17.26 14.73
CA SER A 147 4.22 -17.00 16.11
C SER A 147 3.75 -15.57 16.31
N ARG A 148 2.75 -15.40 17.17
CA ARG A 148 2.28 -14.06 17.61
C ARG A 148 3.24 -13.37 18.57
N ASP A 149 4.33 -14.03 18.97
CA ASP A 149 5.40 -13.41 19.77
C ASP A 149 6.19 -12.37 18.97
N TYR A 150 6.09 -12.43 17.64
CA TYR A 150 6.74 -11.51 16.72
C TYR A 150 5.69 -10.73 15.89
N PRO A 151 5.96 -9.47 15.55
CA PRO A 151 4.99 -8.65 14.82
C PRO A 151 4.84 -9.03 13.35
N ILE A 152 5.70 -9.88 12.79
CA ILE A 152 5.77 -10.19 11.36
C ILE A 152 4.49 -10.85 10.85
N GLU A 153 3.90 -11.79 11.62
CA GLU A 153 2.66 -12.45 11.23
C GLU A 153 1.52 -11.45 11.07
N LYS A 154 1.47 -10.44 11.97
CA LYS A 154 0.49 -9.37 11.90
C LYS A 154 0.74 -8.46 10.69
N LEU A 155 1.97 -8.04 10.47
CA LEU A 155 2.33 -7.21 9.32
C LEU A 155 1.97 -7.89 8.00
N TYR A 156 2.19 -9.22 7.91
CA TYR A 156 1.84 -10.02 6.74
C TYR A 156 0.31 -10.00 6.47
N ARG A 157 -0.48 -10.30 7.49
CA ARG A 157 -1.94 -10.29 7.38
C ARG A 157 -2.50 -8.92 7.03
N ASP A 158 -2.00 -7.88 7.67
CA ASP A 158 -2.45 -6.51 7.45
C ASP A 158 -2.07 -6.02 6.04
N THR A 159 -0.86 -6.32 5.57
CA THR A 159 -0.38 -5.90 4.25
C THR A 159 -1.13 -6.57 3.12
N ARG A 160 -1.61 -7.80 3.31
CA ARG A 160 -2.37 -8.51 2.27
C ARG A 160 -3.65 -7.76 1.87
N LEU A 161 -4.30 -7.07 2.82
CA LEU A 161 -5.51 -6.31 2.56
C LEU A 161 -5.22 -5.06 1.70
N ALA A 162 -4.03 -4.48 1.82
CA ALA A 162 -3.62 -3.31 1.05
C ALA A 162 -3.72 -3.48 -0.47
N LEU A 163 -3.59 -4.70 -0.96
CA LEU A 163 -3.72 -5.00 -2.39
C LEU A 163 -5.17 -4.93 -2.88
N ILE A 164 -6.14 -4.90 -1.96
CA ILE A 164 -7.57 -4.98 -2.25
C ILE A 164 -8.30 -3.68 -1.90
N GLU A 165 -7.99 -3.11 -0.74
CA GLU A 165 -8.67 -1.91 -0.23
C GLU A 165 -8.33 -0.64 -1.01
N ASP A 166 -9.19 0.39 -0.90
CA ASP A 166 -9.05 1.70 -1.56
C ASP A 166 -8.81 1.60 -3.09
N GLY A 167 -9.44 0.63 -3.70
CA GLY A 167 -9.29 0.25 -5.09
C GLY A 167 -8.34 -0.94 -5.24
N GLU A 168 -8.91 -2.04 -5.70
CA GLU A 168 -8.18 -3.27 -5.95
C GLU A 168 -7.10 -3.05 -7.03
N ASN A 169 -5.90 -3.58 -6.82
CA ASN A 169 -4.71 -3.26 -7.62
C ASN A 169 -4.84 -3.60 -9.10
N TYR A 170 -5.53 -4.69 -9.49
CA TYR A 170 -5.76 -5.01 -10.91
C TYR A 170 -6.71 -4.00 -11.55
N VAL A 171 -7.77 -3.60 -10.85
CA VAL A 171 -8.71 -2.57 -11.32
C VAL A 171 -8.00 -1.22 -11.49
N LEU A 172 -7.15 -0.83 -10.54
CA LEU A 172 -6.37 0.40 -10.66
C LEU A 172 -5.38 0.33 -11.82
N THR A 173 -4.70 -0.81 -12.01
CA THR A 173 -3.76 -1.00 -13.12
C THR A 173 -4.47 -0.96 -14.48
N MET A 174 -5.66 -1.57 -14.58
CA MET A 174 -6.48 -1.46 -15.79
C MET A 174 -6.86 -0.01 -16.09
N ARG A 175 -7.25 0.77 -15.06
CA ARG A 175 -7.54 2.21 -15.22
C ARG A 175 -6.32 3.00 -15.68
N LEU A 176 -5.12 2.66 -15.20
CA LEU A 176 -3.87 3.28 -15.67
C LEU A 176 -3.65 3.04 -17.17
N GLY A 177 -3.99 1.85 -17.68
CA GLY A 177 -3.96 1.54 -19.12
C GLY A 177 -4.90 2.45 -19.92
N ILE A 178 -6.15 2.59 -19.47
CA ILE A 178 -7.13 3.48 -20.12
C ILE A 178 -6.64 4.94 -20.10
N LEU A 179 -6.08 5.42 -18.99
CA LEU A 179 -5.52 6.76 -18.91
C LEU A 179 -4.31 6.95 -19.82
N ALA A 180 -3.47 5.93 -19.99
CA ALA A 180 -2.34 5.99 -20.91
C ALA A 180 -2.80 6.16 -22.38
N GLU A 181 -3.88 5.49 -22.79
CA GLU A 181 -4.48 5.66 -24.12
C GLU A 181 -5.02 7.08 -24.32
N GLN A 182 -5.70 7.64 -23.31
CA GLN A 182 -6.20 9.01 -23.36
C GLN A 182 -5.07 10.03 -23.47
N LEU A 183 -4.02 9.88 -22.64
CA LEU A 183 -2.84 10.75 -22.70
C LEU A 183 -2.12 10.67 -24.05
N TYR A 184 -2.06 9.50 -24.66
CA TYR A 184 -1.49 9.34 -25.98
C TYR A 184 -2.32 10.09 -27.05
N ALA A 185 -3.66 9.98 -27.01
CA ALA A 185 -4.55 10.66 -27.92
C ALA A 185 -4.50 12.20 -27.78
N GLU A 186 -4.24 12.70 -26.58
CA GLU A 186 -4.08 14.14 -26.29
C GLU A 186 -2.68 14.69 -26.59
N GLY A 187 -1.78 13.85 -27.11
CA GLY A 187 -0.38 14.20 -27.34
C GLY A 187 0.39 14.27 -26.02
N TRP A 188 0.80 13.13 -25.46
CA TRP A 188 1.55 13.01 -24.21
C TRP A 188 2.72 14.00 -24.17
N SER A 189 2.52 15.17 -23.58
CA SER A 189 3.58 16.08 -23.26
C SER A 189 4.29 15.57 -22.00
N GLN A 190 5.56 15.23 -22.15
CA GLN A 190 6.43 14.93 -21.00
C GLN A 190 6.64 16.21 -20.19
N ASN A 191 5.80 16.44 -19.21
CA ASN A 191 6.00 17.46 -18.18
C ASN A 191 6.29 16.81 -16.84
#